data_0b9e42eac2b7fd2969f337c353a7e063
#
_entry.id   0b9e42eac2b7fd2969f337c353a7e063
#
_cell.length_a   1.000
_cell.length_b   1.000
_cell.length_c   1.000
_cell.angle_alpha   90.00
_cell.angle_beta   90.00
_cell.angle_gamma   90.00
#
_symmetry.space_group_name_H-M   'P 1'
#
loop_
_entity.id
_entity.type
_entity.pdbx_description
1 polymer ?
#
loop_
_entity_poly.entity_id
_entity_poly.type
_entity_poly.pdbx_seq_one_letter_code
_entity_poly.pdbx_strand_id
1 'polypeptide(L)'
;MNREGASERMKGRFADELKELMKRKPLDKISIRELTDGCGVNRQTFYYHFADIYNLVKWMYSREVVELIENQKTADTWKESFCIVFRYLDENRSVCRCTLDSRGYRHLKRFFYDVLCSVVRQYIGFFTGGRETDTEMLEFTVHFYALSLGAVLENYMGDDCRYTSEQLIKYLERIIEIRRNALEETGYAEWIPDIKDKEFLNGKA
;
A
#
# COMPACT_ATOMS: atom_id res chain seq x y z
N MET A 1 -32.29 9.76 -9.16
CA MET A 1 -31.23 9.58 -8.13
C MET A 1 -30.55 8.26 -8.43
N ASN A 2 -29.27 8.29 -8.88
CA ASN A 2 -28.60 7.14 -9.45
C ASN A 2 -28.35 6.07 -8.36
N ARG A 3 -28.70 4.80 -8.62
CA ARG A 3 -28.53 3.67 -7.69
C ARG A 3 -27.07 3.49 -7.25
N GLU A 4 -26.13 3.71 -8.14
CA GLU A 4 -24.67 3.67 -7.85
C GLU A 4 -24.26 4.67 -6.79
N GLY A 5 -24.68 5.93 -6.92
CA GLY A 5 -24.35 6.96 -5.93
C GLY A 5 -24.97 6.72 -4.54
N ALA A 6 -26.10 6.01 -4.46
CA ALA A 6 -26.68 5.61 -3.19
C ALA A 6 -25.88 4.46 -2.54
N SER A 7 -25.41 3.51 -3.35
CA SER A 7 -24.54 2.40 -2.92
C SER A 7 -23.21 2.91 -2.37
N GLU A 8 -22.53 3.78 -3.10
CA GLU A 8 -21.24 4.36 -2.66
C GLU A 8 -21.38 5.20 -1.37
N ARG A 9 -22.45 5.97 -1.23
CA ARG A 9 -22.72 6.68 0.03
C ARG A 9 -22.93 5.74 1.20
N MET A 10 -23.62 4.60 1.00
CA MET A 10 -23.81 3.61 2.06
C MET A 10 -22.52 2.94 2.46
N LYS A 11 -21.68 2.56 1.49
CA LYS A 11 -20.34 2.02 1.76
C LYS A 11 -19.48 3.01 2.54
N GLY A 12 -19.53 4.31 2.18
CA GLY A 12 -18.85 5.38 2.90
C GLY A 12 -19.29 5.47 4.35
N ARG A 13 -20.60 5.44 4.62
CA ARG A 13 -21.14 5.44 5.99
C ARG A 13 -20.65 4.24 6.82
N PHE A 14 -20.56 3.05 6.21
CA PHE A 14 -19.98 1.88 6.89
C PHE A 14 -18.49 2.08 7.18
N ALA A 15 -17.73 2.67 6.27
CA ALA A 15 -16.32 2.94 6.49
C ALA A 15 -16.10 3.97 7.61
N ASP A 16 -16.87 5.05 7.63
CA ASP A 16 -16.80 6.08 8.66
C ASP A 16 -17.13 5.50 10.05
N GLU A 17 -18.22 4.72 10.16
CA GLU A 17 -18.59 4.06 11.42
C GLU A 17 -17.54 3.03 11.86
N LEU A 18 -16.99 2.27 10.91
CA LEU A 18 -15.90 1.33 11.19
C LEU A 18 -14.69 2.05 11.79
N LYS A 19 -14.27 3.17 11.21
CA LYS A 19 -13.14 3.98 11.72
C LYS A 19 -13.40 4.45 13.15
N GLU A 20 -14.61 4.92 13.46
CA GLU A 20 -14.96 5.33 14.81
C GLU A 20 -14.94 4.16 15.81
N LEU A 21 -15.38 2.98 15.41
CA LEU A 21 -15.30 1.78 16.24
C LEU A 21 -13.86 1.32 16.44
N MET A 22 -13.01 1.37 15.39
CA MET A 22 -11.60 0.99 15.45
C MET A 22 -10.75 1.89 16.36
N LYS A 23 -11.16 3.14 16.59
CA LYS A 23 -10.52 4.03 17.57
C LYS A 23 -10.75 3.59 19.02
N ARG A 24 -11.76 2.75 19.27
CA ARG A 24 -12.22 2.40 20.63
C ARG A 24 -11.94 0.96 20.99
N LYS A 25 -11.82 0.05 20.02
CA LYS A 25 -11.63 -1.37 20.26
C LYS A 25 -10.98 -2.10 19.08
N PRO A 26 -10.34 -3.26 19.33
CA PRO A 26 -9.73 -4.07 18.27
C PRO A 26 -10.73 -4.45 17.17
N LEU A 27 -10.27 -4.48 15.93
CA LEU A 27 -11.08 -4.84 14.75
C LEU A 27 -11.78 -6.20 14.93
N ASP A 28 -11.10 -7.18 15.50
CA ASP A 28 -11.63 -8.53 15.76
C ASP A 28 -12.79 -8.56 16.76
N LYS A 29 -13.02 -7.47 17.49
CA LYS A 29 -14.12 -7.32 18.46
C LYS A 29 -15.26 -6.48 17.93
N ILE A 30 -15.15 -5.95 16.72
CA ILE A 30 -16.22 -5.20 16.06
C ILE A 30 -17.16 -6.20 15.39
N SER A 31 -18.44 -6.16 15.78
CA SER A 31 -19.46 -6.99 15.15
C SER A 31 -20.20 -6.25 14.03
N ILE A 32 -20.67 -7.01 13.04
CA ILE A 32 -21.52 -6.45 11.97
C ILE A 32 -22.78 -5.80 12.54
N ARG A 33 -23.29 -6.29 13.69
CA ARG A 33 -24.44 -5.68 14.35
C ARG A 33 -24.15 -4.27 14.82
N GLU A 34 -23.07 -4.06 15.55
CA GLU A 34 -22.68 -2.74 16.03
C GLU A 34 -22.49 -1.76 14.89
N LEU A 35 -21.81 -2.21 13.82
CA LEU A 35 -21.59 -1.42 12.62
C LEU A 35 -22.92 -1.01 11.96
N THR A 36 -23.84 -1.94 11.81
CA THR A 36 -25.16 -1.66 11.20
C THR A 36 -26.07 -0.84 12.09
N ASP A 37 -26.03 -1.06 13.42
CA ASP A 37 -26.77 -0.27 14.40
C ASP A 37 -26.27 1.19 14.38
N GLY A 38 -24.95 1.43 14.32
CA GLY A 38 -24.35 2.77 14.17
C GLY A 38 -24.75 3.47 12.87
N CYS A 39 -24.92 2.71 11.80
CA CYS A 39 -25.41 3.24 10.51
C CYS A 39 -26.95 3.36 10.43
N GLY A 40 -27.70 2.88 11.42
CA GLY A 40 -29.17 2.89 11.40
C GLY A 40 -29.78 2.01 10.29
N VAL A 41 -29.14 0.87 9.97
CA VAL A 41 -29.58 -0.07 8.93
C VAL A 41 -29.55 -1.50 9.46
N ASN A 42 -30.18 -2.43 8.73
CA ASN A 42 -30.15 -3.84 9.07
C ASN A 42 -28.90 -4.56 8.52
N ARG A 43 -28.60 -5.77 9.06
CA ARG A 43 -27.44 -6.55 8.63
C ARG A 43 -27.50 -6.97 7.15
N GLN A 44 -28.70 -7.14 6.59
CA GLN A 44 -28.86 -7.51 5.19
C GLN A 44 -28.32 -6.40 4.28
N THR A 45 -28.47 -5.11 4.67
CA THR A 45 -27.88 -3.99 3.95
C THR A 45 -26.36 -4.07 3.93
N PHE A 46 -25.72 -4.49 5.04
CA PHE A 46 -24.27 -4.70 5.06
C PHE A 46 -23.86 -5.81 4.08
N TYR A 47 -24.49 -6.98 4.19
CA TYR A 47 -24.14 -8.14 3.34
C TYR A 47 -24.48 -7.95 1.85
N TYR A 48 -25.33 -6.99 1.53
CA TYR A 48 -25.52 -6.56 0.15
C TYR A 48 -24.29 -5.88 -0.44
N HIS A 49 -23.47 -5.21 0.37
CA HIS A 49 -22.30 -4.45 -0.07
C HIS A 49 -20.97 -5.19 0.19
N PHE A 50 -20.87 -5.94 1.28
CA PHE A 50 -19.62 -6.55 1.75
C PHE A 50 -19.85 -7.96 2.25
N ALA A 51 -18.98 -8.90 1.88
CA ALA A 51 -19.04 -10.28 2.38
C ALA A 51 -18.70 -10.36 3.88
N ASP A 52 -17.75 -9.54 4.33
CA ASP A 52 -17.30 -9.46 5.71
C ASP A 52 -16.66 -8.09 6.03
N ILE A 53 -16.24 -7.92 7.28
CA ILE A 53 -15.63 -6.68 7.76
C ILE A 53 -14.28 -6.39 7.08
N TYR A 54 -13.52 -7.41 6.67
CA TYR A 54 -12.23 -7.23 6.01
C TYR A 54 -12.40 -6.74 4.57
N ASN A 55 -13.49 -7.13 3.89
CA ASN A 55 -13.86 -6.56 2.59
C ASN A 55 -14.21 -5.07 2.71
N LEU A 56 -14.86 -4.66 3.79
CA LEU A 56 -15.09 -3.23 4.08
C LEU A 56 -13.76 -2.51 4.34
N VAL A 57 -12.84 -3.09 5.12
CA VAL A 57 -11.49 -2.52 5.36
C VAL A 57 -10.74 -2.34 4.06
N LYS A 58 -10.71 -3.34 3.16
CA LYS A 58 -10.08 -3.23 1.84
C LYS A 58 -10.70 -2.10 1.02
N TRP A 59 -12.01 -2.01 0.98
CA TRP A 59 -12.72 -0.96 0.25
C TRP A 59 -12.40 0.44 0.81
N MET A 60 -12.34 0.58 2.13
CA MET A 60 -11.98 1.82 2.81
C MET A 60 -10.57 2.30 2.38
N TYR A 61 -9.56 1.43 2.47
CA TYR A 61 -8.21 1.78 2.04
C TYR A 61 -8.11 2.01 0.53
N SER A 62 -8.83 1.24 -0.30
CA SER A 62 -8.87 1.48 -1.75
C SER A 62 -9.34 2.89 -2.06
N ARG A 63 -10.44 3.31 -1.45
CA ARG A 63 -11.02 4.64 -1.67
C ARG A 63 -10.18 5.77 -1.09
N GLU A 64 -9.65 5.60 0.12
CA GLU A 64 -9.00 6.69 0.85
C GLU A 64 -7.52 6.88 0.48
N VAL A 65 -6.87 5.85 -0.05
CA VAL A 65 -5.42 5.88 -0.36
C VAL A 65 -5.15 5.47 -1.79
N VAL A 66 -5.61 4.28 -2.21
CA VAL A 66 -5.23 3.70 -3.51
C VAL A 66 -5.71 4.55 -4.66
N GLU A 67 -6.97 4.98 -4.66
CA GLU A 67 -7.52 5.86 -5.70
C GLU A 67 -6.78 7.19 -5.81
N LEU A 68 -6.32 7.75 -4.67
CA LEU A 68 -5.51 8.98 -4.67
C LEU A 68 -4.15 8.76 -5.33
N ILE A 69 -3.51 7.61 -5.08
CA ILE A 69 -2.22 7.26 -5.69
C ILE A 69 -2.39 6.96 -7.18
N GLU A 70 -3.40 6.20 -7.57
CA GLU A 70 -3.67 5.83 -8.96
C GLU A 70 -3.99 7.04 -9.85
N ASN A 71 -4.50 8.13 -9.26
CA ASN A 71 -4.72 9.39 -9.96
C ASN A 71 -3.41 10.17 -10.22
N GLN A 72 -2.30 9.78 -9.60
CA GLN A 72 -0.97 10.34 -9.84
C GLN A 72 -0.35 9.60 -11.04
N LYS A 73 -0.38 10.24 -12.23
CA LYS A 73 -0.05 9.54 -13.51
C LYS A 73 1.29 9.92 -14.12
N THR A 74 2.17 10.63 -13.43
CA THR A 74 3.45 11.07 -13.99
C THR A 74 4.65 10.56 -13.19
N ALA A 75 5.80 10.43 -13.84
CA ALA A 75 7.04 10.01 -13.19
C ALA A 75 7.46 10.94 -12.03
N ASP A 76 7.08 12.21 -12.11
CA ASP A 76 7.46 13.21 -11.10
C ASP A 76 6.57 13.16 -9.84
N THR A 77 5.49 12.38 -9.86
CA THR A 77 4.48 12.33 -8.77
C THR A 77 4.68 11.20 -7.77
N TRP A 78 5.73 10.36 -7.90
CA TRP A 78 6.00 9.29 -6.95
C TRP A 78 6.21 9.80 -5.52
N LYS A 79 6.87 10.95 -5.37
CA LYS A 79 7.07 11.61 -4.08
C LYS A 79 5.75 12.04 -3.46
N GLU A 80 4.86 12.59 -4.26
CA GLU A 80 3.51 12.98 -3.83
C GLU A 80 2.71 11.76 -3.37
N SER A 81 2.87 10.61 -4.04
CA SER A 81 2.24 9.35 -3.59
C SER A 81 2.74 8.91 -2.22
N PHE A 82 4.03 9.01 -1.94
CA PHE A 82 4.56 8.76 -0.58
C PHE A 82 4.03 9.78 0.42
N CYS A 83 3.97 11.06 0.06
CA CYS A 83 3.39 12.08 0.92
C CYS A 83 1.91 11.79 1.25
N ILE A 84 1.12 11.33 0.28
CA ILE A 84 -0.28 10.92 0.48
C ILE A 84 -0.35 9.76 1.47
N VAL A 85 0.44 8.71 1.26
CA VAL A 85 0.45 7.51 2.13
C VAL A 85 0.85 7.90 3.56
N PHE A 86 1.97 8.57 3.75
CA PHE A 86 2.45 8.91 5.10
C PHE A 86 1.51 9.87 5.81
N ARG A 87 0.94 10.86 5.12
CA ARG A 87 -0.09 11.74 5.68
C ARG A 87 -1.30 10.94 6.16
N TYR A 88 -1.79 10.02 5.32
CA TYR A 88 -2.91 9.16 5.70
C TYR A 88 -2.59 8.32 6.95
N LEU A 89 -1.39 7.74 7.02
CA LEU A 89 -0.94 6.95 8.17
C LEU A 89 -0.87 7.79 9.44
N ASP A 90 -0.38 9.03 9.37
CA ASP A 90 -0.30 9.96 10.49
C ASP A 90 -1.70 10.38 10.98
N GLU A 91 -2.59 10.76 10.05
CA GLU A 91 -3.97 11.19 10.36
C GLU A 91 -4.85 10.04 10.88
N ASN A 92 -4.57 8.80 10.46
CA ASN A 92 -5.37 7.62 10.77
C ASN A 92 -4.60 6.57 11.60
N ARG A 93 -3.57 6.97 12.35
CA ARG A 93 -2.63 6.06 13.04
C ARG A 93 -3.33 4.98 13.87
N SER A 94 -4.34 5.34 14.65
CA SER A 94 -5.11 4.40 15.48
C SER A 94 -5.86 3.35 14.65
N VAL A 95 -6.43 3.75 13.51
CA VAL A 95 -7.14 2.87 12.58
C VAL A 95 -6.17 1.92 11.89
N CYS A 96 -5.05 2.45 11.38
CA CYS A 96 -4.01 1.67 10.72
C CYS A 96 -3.40 0.64 11.69
N ARG A 97 -3.12 1.04 12.92
CA ARG A 97 -2.62 0.15 13.97
C ARG A 97 -3.64 -0.93 14.34
N CYS A 98 -4.91 -0.56 14.53
CA CYS A 98 -5.99 -1.50 14.76
C CYS A 98 -6.13 -2.54 13.63
N THR A 99 -5.84 -2.14 12.38
CA THR A 99 -5.79 -3.04 11.22
C THR A 99 -4.62 -4.01 11.32
N LEU A 100 -3.41 -3.52 11.62
CA LEU A 100 -2.20 -4.35 11.76
C LEU A 100 -2.33 -5.40 12.86
N ASP A 101 -2.86 -5.01 14.00
CA ASP A 101 -3.00 -5.86 15.19
C ASP A 101 -4.12 -6.89 15.06
N SER A 102 -4.92 -6.84 13.99
CA SER A 102 -6.04 -7.76 13.78
C SER A 102 -5.56 -9.16 13.37
N ARG A 103 -6.28 -10.19 13.81
CA ARG A 103 -6.03 -11.58 13.38
C ARG A 103 -6.20 -11.78 11.88
N GLY A 104 -7.06 -10.99 11.26
CA GLY A 104 -7.31 -11.00 9.82
C GLY A 104 -6.27 -10.23 9.01
N TYR A 105 -5.28 -9.58 9.62
CA TYR A 105 -4.26 -8.82 8.90
C TYR A 105 -3.56 -9.64 7.81
N ARG A 106 -3.35 -10.94 8.02
CA ARG A 106 -2.79 -11.83 7.00
C ARG A 106 -3.55 -11.77 5.66
N HIS A 107 -4.89 -11.67 5.70
CA HIS A 107 -5.72 -11.55 4.50
C HIS A 107 -5.65 -10.15 3.89
N LEU A 108 -5.44 -9.12 4.72
CA LEU A 108 -5.24 -7.74 4.26
C LEU A 108 -3.83 -7.54 3.71
N LYS A 109 -2.83 -8.21 4.26
CA LYS A 109 -1.43 -8.13 3.80
C LYS A 109 -1.28 -8.46 2.32
N ARG A 110 -2.01 -9.46 1.82
CA ARG A 110 -2.00 -9.78 0.39
C ARG A 110 -2.57 -8.64 -0.45
N PHE A 111 -3.67 -8.03 -0.01
CA PHE A 111 -4.25 -6.87 -0.69
C PHE A 111 -3.27 -5.69 -0.74
N PHE A 112 -2.64 -5.32 0.39
CA PHE A 112 -1.65 -4.24 0.43
C PHE A 112 -0.44 -4.54 -0.44
N TYR A 113 0.04 -5.77 -0.42
CA TYR A 113 1.13 -6.21 -1.27
C TYR A 113 0.80 -6.07 -2.77
N ASP A 114 -0.38 -6.52 -3.20
CA ASP A 114 -0.82 -6.41 -4.59
C ASP A 114 -0.93 -4.94 -5.02
N VAL A 115 -1.41 -4.05 -4.15
CA VAL A 115 -1.42 -2.60 -4.36
C VAL A 115 0.00 -2.05 -4.53
N LEU A 116 0.92 -2.40 -3.64
CA LEU A 116 2.31 -1.96 -3.73
C LEU A 116 2.99 -2.46 -5.01
N CYS A 117 2.75 -3.71 -5.41
CA CYS A 117 3.24 -4.22 -6.70
C CYS A 117 2.72 -3.39 -7.88
N SER A 118 1.44 -3.03 -7.89
CA SER A 118 0.84 -2.20 -8.94
C SER A 118 1.50 -0.82 -9.00
N VAL A 119 1.65 -0.16 -7.86
CA VAL A 119 2.26 1.17 -7.74
C VAL A 119 3.74 1.12 -8.17
N VAL A 120 4.52 0.18 -7.66
CA VAL A 120 5.94 0.04 -8.01
C VAL A 120 6.11 -0.23 -9.50
N ARG A 121 5.31 -1.12 -10.08
CA ARG A 121 5.35 -1.44 -11.53
C ARG A 121 5.08 -0.20 -12.38
N GLN A 122 4.07 0.60 -11.99
CA GLN A 122 3.75 1.84 -12.68
C GLN A 122 4.95 2.80 -12.68
N TYR A 123 5.62 3.00 -11.55
CA TYR A 123 6.77 3.89 -11.46
C TYR A 123 8.00 3.35 -12.19
N ILE A 124 8.29 2.05 -12.13
CA ILE A 124 9.37 1.45 -12.94
C ILE A 124 9.11 1.71 -14.42
N GLY A 125 7.88 1.50 -14.91
CA GLY A 125 7.51 1.77 -16.30
C GLY A 125 7.77 3.23 -16.72
N PHE A 126 7.54 4.20 -15.86
CA PHE A 126 7.89 5.60 -16.12
C PHE A 126 9.40 5.82 -16.21
N PHE A 127 10.19 5.28 -15.29
CA PHE A 127 11.64 5.45 -15.27
C PHE A 127 12.36 4.73 -16.41
N THR A 128 11.83 3.60 -16.88
CA THR A 128 12.40 2.86 -18.00
C THR A 128 11.95 3.40 -19.37
N GLY A 129 11.00 4.34 -19.40
CA GLY A 129 10.43 4.87 -20.63
C GLY A 129 9.72 3.80 -21.48
N GLY A 130 9.23 2.72 -20.85
CA GLY A 130 8.57 1.60 -21.52
C GLY A 130 9.51 0.72 -22.36
N ARG A 131 10.83 0.84 -22.18
CA ARG A 131 11.80 -0.03 -22.87
C ARG A 131 11.63 -1.47 -22.39
N GLU A 132 11.82 -2.44 -23.30
CA GLU A 132 11.84 -3.84 -22.98
C GLU A 132 12.96 -4.11 -21.95
N THR A 133 12.54 -4.40 -20.74
CA THR A 133 13.37 -4.94 -19.67
C THR A 133 13.16 -6.45 -19.63
N ASP A 134 14.18 -7.19 -19.21
CA ASP A 134 14.02 -8.60 -18.89
C ASP A 134 12.83 -8.77 -17.94
N THR A 135 11.82 -9.51 -18.41
CA THR A 135 10.54 -9.67 -17.70
C THR A 135 10.76 -10.29 -16.32
N GLU A 136 11.69 -11.24 -16.19
CA GLU A 136 11.98 -11.90 -14.92
C GLU A 136 12.63 -10.93 -13.92
N MET A 137 13.59 -10.14 -14.37
CA MET A 137 14.23 -9.11 -13.54
C MET A 137 13.24 -8.00 -13.15
N LEU A 138 12.35 -7.60 -14.05
CA LEU A 138 11.31 -6.62 -13.75
C LEU A 138 10.37 -7.14 -12.64
N GLU A 139 9.90 -8.38 -12.76
CA GLU A 139 9.05 -9.00 -11.75
C GLU A 139 9.77 -9.09 -10.39
N PHE A 140 11.02 -9.56 -10.39
CA PHE A 140 11.83 -9.59 -9.16
C PHE A 140 11.98 -8.20 -8.54
N THR A 141 12.26 -7.18 -9.34
CA THR A 141 12.42 -5.80 -8.87
C THR A 141 11.12 -5.26 -8.27
N VAL A 142 9.99 -5.51 -8.92
CA VAL A 142 8.65 -5.14 -8.39
C VAL A 142 8.43 -5.79 -7.04
N HIS A 143 8.67 -7.10 -6.92
CA HIS A 143 8.53 -7.83 -5.67
C HIS A 143 9.44 -7.31 -4.57
N PHE A 144 10.72 -7.09 -4.90
CA PHE A 144 11.70 -6.58 -3.94
C PHE A 144 11.29 -5.23 -3.35
N TYR A 145 10.92 -4.27 -4.20
CA TYR A 145 10.48 -2.96 -3.71
C TYR A 145 9.13 -3.01 -3.00
N ALA A 146 8.16 -3.79 -3.48
CA ALA A 146 6.87 -3.94 -2.82
C ALA A 146 7.02 -4.53 -1.41
N LEU A 147 7.85 -5.55 -1.23
CA LEU A 147 8.14 -6.15 0.08
C LEU A 147 8.88 -5.16 1.00
N SER A 148 9.90 -4.48 0.48
CA SER A 148 10.69 -3.50 1.24
C SER A 148 9.82 -2.33 1.71
N LEU A 149 9.02 -1.75 0.80
CA LEU A 149 8.10 -0.66 1.14
C LEU A 149 7.01 -1.13 2.11
N GLY A 150 6.45 -2.32 1.92
CA GLY A 150 5.48 -2.90 2.85
C GLY A 150 6.05 -3.02 4.26
N ALA A 151 7.28 -3.53 4.40
CA ALA A 151 7.96 -3.62 5.69
C ALA A 151 8.24 -2.24 6.31
N VAL A 152 8.63 -1.24 5.50
CA VAL A 152 8.83 0.14 5.98
C VAL A 152 7.51 0.72 6.52
N LEU A 153 6.40 0.55 5.81
CA LEU A 153 5.09 1.05 6.23
C LEU A 153 4.57 0.32 7.49
N GLU A 154 4.72 -1.01 7.54
CA GLU A 154 4.37 -1.80 8.74
C GLU A 154 5.18 -1.32 9.96
N ASN A 155 6.49 -1.13 9.80
CA ASN A 155 7.37 -0.63 10.85
C ASN A 155 7.02 0.81 11.28
N TYR A 156 6.70 1.68 10.30
CA TYR A 156 6.28 3.06 10.58
C TYR A 156 4.99 3.14 11.40
N MET A 157 4.05 2.26 11.16
CA MET A 157 2.80 2.18 11.93
C MET A 157 3.00 1.57 13.31
N GLY A 158 4.03 0.75 13.50
CA GLY A 158 4.44 0.20 14.79
C GLY A 158 5.03 1.27 15.73
N ASP A 159 5.39 0.87 16.95
CA ASP A 159 6.04 1.78 17.92
C ASP A 159 7.57 1.84 17.75
N ASP A 160 8.14 0.96 16.95
CA ASP A 160 9.59 0.77 16.81
C ASP A 160 10.23 1.62 15.71
N CYS A 161 9.46 2.43 14.99
CA CYS A 161 10.00 3.26 13.93
C CYS A 161 10.81 4.43 14.49
N ARG A 162 12.11 4.48 14.14
CA ARG A 162 13.04 5.53 14.57
C ARG A 162 12.97 6.79 13.71
N TYR A 163 12.22 6.77 12.63
CA TYR A 163 12.19 7.82 11.61
C TYR A 163 10.84 8.50 11.56
N THR A 164 10.84 9.82 11.33
CA THR A 164 9.61 10.57 11.00
C THR A 164 9.19 10.31 9.55
N SER A 165 7.94 10.65 9.20
CA SER A 165 7.44 10.56 7.82
C SER A 165 8.32 11.37 6.86
N GLU A 166 8.74 12.58 7.23
CA GLU A 166 9.62 13.42 6.41
C GLU A 166 10.99 12.80 6.18
N GLN A 167 11.57 12.16 7.22
CA GLN A 167 12.84 11.46 7.09
C GLN A 167 12.73 10.26 6.15
N LEU A 168 11.66 9.47 6.27
CA LEU A 168 11.43 8.32 5.40
C LEU A 168 11.23 8.75 3.95
N ILE A 169 10.42 9.77 3.70
CA ILE A 169 10.22 10.33 2.35
C ILE A 169 11.56 10.77 1.76
N LYS A 170 12.37 11.52 2.53
CA LYS A 170 13.70 11.98 2.10
C LYS A 170 14.66 10.82 1.78
N TYR A 171 14.65 9.76 2.57
CA TYR A 171 15.51 8.60 2.33
C TYR A 171 15.05 7.78 1.12
N LEU A 172 13.74 7.61 0.95
CA LEU A 172 13.18 6.96 -0.24
C LEU A 172 13.49 7.78 -1.51
N GLU A 173 13.34 9.11 -1.44
CA GLU A 173 13.74 10.02 -2.53
C GLU A 173 15.20 9.79 -2.92
N ARG A 174 16.09 9.78 -1.93
CA ARG A 174 17.53 9.57 -2.18
C ARG A 174 17.83 8.22 -2.82
N ILE A 175 17.17 7.15 -2.39
CA ILE A 175 17.34 5.81 -2.98
C ILE A 175 16.90 5.81 -4.44
N ILE A 176 15.76 6.42 -4.76
CA ILE A 176 15.21 6.49 -6.12
C ILE A 176 16.12 7.35 -7.02
N GLU A 177 16.60 8.50 -6.52
CA GLU A 177 17.52 9.35 -7.28
C GLU A 177 18.84 8.66 -7.61
N ILE A 178 19.45 7.96 -6.64
CA ILE A 178 20.68 7.18 -6.89
C ILE A 178 20.45 6.16 -8.00
N ARG A 179 19.30 5.47 -7.96
CA ARG A 179 18.95 4.48 -8.99
C ARG A 179 18.73 5.12 -10.35
N ARG A 180 18.00 6.23 -10.41
CA ARG A 180 17.76 6.96 -11.67
C ARG A 180 19.08 7.40 -12.30
N ASN A 181 19.98 8.02 -11.54
CA ASN A 181 21.26 8.49 -12.03
C ASN A 181 22.12 7.34 -12.54
N ALA A 182 22.15 6.20 -11.83
CA ALA A 182 22.85 5.01 -12.30
C ALA A 182 22.31 4.48 -13.64
N LEU A 183 20.98 4.52 -13.83
CA LEU A 183 20.35 4.12 -15.10
C LEU A 183 20.64 5.10 -16.25
N GLU A 184 20.78 6.40 -15.97
CA GLU A 184 21.14 7.42 -16.97
C GLU A 184 22.62 7.31 -17.38
N GLU A 185 23.52 7.00 -16.44
CA GLU A 185 24.97 6.92 -16.67
C GLU A 185 25.40 5.65 -17.40
N THR A 186 24.83 4.49 -17.06
CA THR A 186 25.27 3.19 -17.59
C THR A 186 24.51 2.72 -18.82
N GLY A 187 23.41 3.40 -19.16
CA GLY A 187 22.44 2.83 -20.10
C GLY A 187 21.74 1.59 -19.50
N TYR A 188 20.50 1.39 -19.88
CA TYR A 188 19.61 0.35 -19.28
C TYR A 188 20.09 -1.10 -19.44
N ALA A 189 21.14 -1.36 -20.25
CA ALA A 189 21.67 -2.69 -20.52
C ALA A 189 22.55 -3.26 -19.38
N GLU A 190 23.14 -2.41 -18.52
CA GLU A 190 24.09 -2.82 -17.48
C GLU A 190 23.50 -2.77 -16.05
N TRP A 191 22.20 -2.79 -15.91
CA TRP A 191 21.54 -2.76 -14.59
C TRP A 191 21.73 -4.05 -13.78
N ILE A 192 22.18 -5.11 -14.42
CA ILE A 192 22.61 -6.35 -13.79
C ILE A 192 24.15 -6.33 -13.85
N PRO A 193 24.88 -6.28 -12.73
CA PRO A 193 26.26 -6.69 -12.76
C PRO A 193 26.26 -8.09 -13.37
N ASP A 194 27.03 -8.28 -14.43
CA ASP A 194 27.22 -9.58 -15.05
C ASP A 194 27.72 -10.52 -13.92
N ILE A 195 26.79 -11.30 -13.34
CA ILE A 195 27.12 -12.31 -12.35
C ILE A 195 27.78 -13.48 -13.10
N LYS A 196 28.75 -13.16 -13.97
CA LYS A 196 29.67 -14.14 -14.54
C LYS A 196 30.81 -14.46 -13.59
N ASP A 197 30.99 -13.69 -12.53
CA ASP A 197 31.90 -14.06 -11.45
C ASP A 197 31.26 -15.16 -10.59
N LYS A 198 31.37 -16.39 -11.11
CA LYS A 198 31.04 -17.65 -10.42
C LYS A 198 31.80 -17.85 -9.09
N GLU A 199 32.61 -16.93 -8.67
CA GLU A 199 33.37 -17.01 -7.41
C GLU A 199 32.51 -16.73 -6.17
N PHE A 200 31.39 -16.03 -6.29
CA PHE A 200 30.53 -15.73 -5.14
C PHE A 200 29.61 -16.89 -4.72
N LEU A 201 29.40 -17.88 -5.60
CA LEU A 201 28.60 -19.08 -5.31
C LEU A 201 29.41 -20.29 -4.85
N ASN A 202 30.74 -20.24 -4.96
CA ASN A 202 31.62 -21.25 -4.46
C ASN A 202 32.26 -20.80 -3.14
N GLY A 203 31.41 -20.65 -2.11
CA GLY A 203 31.86 -20.48 -0.74
C GLY A 203 32.78 -21.64 -0.35
N LYS A 204 34.08 -21.42 -0.42
CA LYS A 204 35.01 -22.22 0.34
C LYS A 204 35.20 -21.57 1.70
N ALA A 205 34.83 -22.36 2.70
CA ALA A 205 35.02 -22.19 4.12
C ALA A 205 36.38 -21.62 4.51
#